data_58691ba2a63d5ed9bda8f9f7ee153d49
#
_entry.id   58691ba2a63d5ed9bda8f9f7ee153d49
#
_cell.length_a   1.000
_cell.length_b   1.000
_cell.length_c   1.000
_cell.angle_alpha   90.00
_cell.angle_beta   90.00
_cell.angle_gamma   90.00
#
_symmetry.space_group_name_H-M   'P 1'
#
loop_
_entity.id
_entity.type
_entity.pdbx_description
1 polymer ?
#
loop_
_entity_poly.entity_id
_entity_poly.type
_entity_poly.pdbx_seq_one_letter_code
_entity_poly.pdbx_strand_id
1 'polypeptide(L)'
;MISRSDLPQLNATLLHEMRIPYEYLTVTISAIKPIQSDRLPFDDNRYLERYVKIVNDTYNPLVIDKDFNLIDGHHRYDIMRRMEFFEVARVLQVAISYQTVIDLFKYNS
;
A
#
# COMPACT_ATOMS: atom_id res chain seq x y z
N MET A 1 4.09 11.58 10.63
CA MET A 1 3.74 11.01 9.33
C MET A 1 4.89 11.17 8.33
N ILE A 2 4.94 10.36 7.31
CA ILE A 2 6.07 10.25 6.39
C ILE A 2 5.70 10.84 5.05
N SER A 3 6.62 11.62 4.46
CA SER A 3 6.42 12.19 3.13
C SER A 3 6.31 11.10 2.07
N ARG A 4 5.48 11.32 1.06
CA ARG A 4 5.30 10.40 -0.06
C ARG A 4 6.63 10.07 -0.74
N SER A 5 7.54 11.04 -0.84
CA SER A 5 8.84 10.82 -1.46
C SER A 5 9.77 9.90 -0.66
N ASP A 6 9.49 9.72 0.63
CA ASP A 6 10.29 8.86 1.52
C ASP A 6 9.74 7.43 1.62
N LEU A 7 8.57 7.18 1.03
CA LEU A 7 7.96 5.85 1.05
C LEU A 7 8.30 5.09 -0.23
N PRO A 8 8.73 3.82 -0.12
CA PRO A 8 9.07 3.03 -1.30
C PRO A 8 7.82 2.50 -2.00
N GLN A 9 7.95 2.28 -3.31
CA GLN A 9 6.98 1.50 -4.07
C GLN A 9 7.42 0.04 -4.01
N LEU A 10 6.51 -0.84 -3.61
CA LEU A 10 6.81 -2.22 -3.33
C LEU A 10 5.96 -3.17 -4.16
N ASN A 11 6.56 -4.31 -4.52
CA ASN A 11 5.87 -5.44 -5.12
C ASN A 11 6.53 -6.73 -4.64
N ALA A 12 5.91 -7.88 -4.95
CA ALA A 12 6.40 -9.18 -4.51
C ALA A 12 7.82 -9.47 -5.01
N THR A 13 8.12 -9.10 -6.25
CA THR A 13 9.45 -9.33 -6.84
C THR A 13 10.53 -8.59 -6.06
N LEU A 14 10.30 -7.31 -5.77
CA LEU A 14 11.26 -6.50 -5.03
C LEU A 14 11.44 -6.98 -3.59
N LEU A 15 10.35 -7.36 -2.92
CA LEU A 15 10.42 -7.92 -1.57
C LEU A 15 11.23 -9.22 -1.55
N HIS A 16 11.03 -10.06 -2.56
CA HIS A 16 11.81 -11.30 -2.70
C HIS A 16 13.30 -11.02 -2.89
N GLU A 17 13.64 -10.08 -3.77
CA GLU A 17 15.04 -9.68 -4.01
C GLU A 17 15.70 -9.11 -2.76
N MET A 18 14.95 -8.39 -1.93
CA MET A 18 15.45 -7.82 -0.68
C MET A 18 15.41 -8.80 0.49
N ARG A 19 14.93 -10.03 0.26
CA ARG A 19 14.80 -11.08 1.27
C ARG A 19 13.90 -10.65 2.44
N ILE A 20 12.85 -9.90 2.14
CA ILE A 20 11.84 -9.49 3.12
C ILE A 20 10.69 -10.50 3.05
N PRO A 21 10.42 -11.26 4.12
CA PRO A 21 9.29 -12.18 4.13
C PRO A 21 7.96 -11.44 4.03
N TYR A 22 7.01 -12.00 3.29
CA TYR A 22 5.68 -11.41 3.12
C TYR A 22 4.63 -12.51 2.92
N GLU A 23 3.37 -12.13 3.14
CA GLU A 23 2.21 -12.98 2.88
C GLU A 23 1.15 -12.22 2.11
N TYR A 24 0.44 -12.91 1.24
CA TYR A 24 -0.77 -12.37 0.60
C TYR A 24 -1.95 -12.59 1.54
N LEU A 25 -2.66 -11.52 1.88
CA LEU A 25 -3.80 -11.57 2.77
C LEU A 25 -4.93 -10.71 2.24
N THR A 26 -6.15 -10.97 2.76
CA THR A 26 -7.29 -10.07 2.63
C THR A 26 -7.58 -9.52 4.02
N VAL A 27 -7.59 -8.21 4.17
CA VAL A 27 -7.80 -7.57 5.46
C VAL A 27 -8.91 -6.53 5.39
N THR A 28 -9.50 -6.22 6.54
CA THR A 28 -10.49 -5.16 6.66
C THR A 28 -9.82 -3.81 6.42
N ILE A 29 -10.39 -2.99 5.53
CA ILE A 29 -9.80 -1.68 5.20
C ILE A 29 -9.66 -0.79 6.42
N SER A 30 -10.65 -0.83 7.33
CA SER A 30 -10.61 -0.02 8.56
C SER A 30 -9.47 -0.39 9.51
N ALA A 31 -8.86 -1.57 9.35
CA ALA A 31 -7.71 -1.99 10.16
C ALA A 31 -6.38 -1.42 9.63
N ILE A 32 -6.35 -0.94 8.39
CA ILE A 32 -5.15 -0.40 7.75
C ILE A 32 -4.88 1.01 8.28
N LYS A 33 -3.63 1.29 8.62
CA LYS A 33 -3.22 2.59 9.18
C LYS A 33 -2.37 3.34 8.14
N PRO A 34 -2.92 4.36 7.48
CA PRO A 34 -2.12 5.18 6.57
C PRO A 34 -1.07 5.98 7.33
N ILE A 35 0.13 6.12 6.76
CA ILE A 35 1.25 6.83 7.38
C ILE A 35 1.82 7.94 6.50
N GLN A 36 1.30 8.11 5.29
CA GLN A 36 1.78 9.15 4.37
C GLN A 36 1.17 10.50 4.70
N SER A 37 2.02 11.53 4.81
CA SER A 37 1.58 12.88 5.18
C SER A 37 0.97 13.65 4.02
N ASP A 38 1.43 13.43 2.79
CA ASP A 38 0.98 14.13 1.59
C ASP A 38 0.34 13.14 0.62
N ARG A 39 -0.93 13.40 0.27
CA ARG A 39 -1.69 12.55 -0.66
C ARG A 39 -1.72 13.17 -2.04
N LEU A 40 -1.73 12.29 -3.05
CA LEU A 40 -2.01 12.74 -4.42
C LEU A 40 -3.45 13.24 -4.51
N PRO A 41 -3.68 14.35 -5.22
CA PRO A 41 -5.04 14.78 -5.50
C PRO A 41 -5.74 13.75 -6.40
N PHE A 42 -7.08 13.73 -6.35
CA PHE A 42 -7.85 12.88 -7.24
C PHE A 42 -7.88 13.52 -8.62
N ASP A 43 -6.96 13.09 -9.46
CA ASP A 43 -6.92 13.43 -10.88
C ASP A 43 -7.92 12.52 -11.61
N ASP A 44 -8.79 13.11 -12.44
CA ASP A 44 -9.90 12.37 -13.07
C ASP A 44 -9.43 11.12 -13.82
N ASN A 45 -8.40 11.24 -14.63
CA ASN A 45 -7.91 10.11 -15.42
C ASN A 45 -7.29 9.03 -14.55
N ARG A 46 -6.45 9.43 -13.61
CA ARG A 46 -5.77 8.50 -12.70
C ARG A 46 -6.76 7.84 -11.75
N TYR A 47 -7.73 8.60 -11.27
CA TYR A 47 -8.79 8.08 -10.41
C TYR A 47 -9.61 7.01 -11.13
N LEU A 48 -10.09 7.31 -12.35
CA LEU A 48 -10.90 6.38 -13.13
C LEU A 48 -10.14 5.09 -13.44
N GLU A 49 -8.90 5.20 -13.85
CA GLU A 49 -8.07 4.02 -14.17
C GLU A 49 -7.96 3.09 -12.96
N ARG A 50 -7.66 3.63 -11.79
CA ARG A 50 -7.52 2.85 -10.57
C ARG A 50 -8.86 2.36 -10.04
N TYR A 51 -9.90 3.17 -10.14
CA TYR A 51 -11.25 2.80 -9.74
C TYR A 51 -11.72 1.54 -10.51
N VAL A 52 -11.53 1.52 -11.82
CA VAL A 52 -11.90 0.37 -12.65
C VAL A 52 -11.17 -0.89 -12.21
N LYS A 53 -9.87 -0.79 -11.95
CA LYS A 53 -9.10 -1.93 -11.47
C LYS A 53 -9.58 -2.44 -10.11
N ILE A 54 -9.95 -1.54 -9.21
CA ILE A 54 -10.46 -1.90 -7.89
C ILE A 54 -11.81 -2.61 -8.00
N VAL A 55 -12.73 -2.08 -8.80
CA VAL A 55 -14.04 -2.69 -9.01
C VAL A 55 -13.92 -4.08 -9.63
N ASN A 56 -13.00 -4.26 -10.56
CA ASN A 56 -12.77 -5.54 -11.24
C ASN A 56 -11.84 -6.50 -10.48
N ASP A 57 -11.40 -6.11 -9.28
CA ASP A 57 -10.47 -6.89 -8.46
C ASP A 57 -9.16 -7.23 -9.17
N THR A 58 -8.67 -6.31 -9.99
CA THR A 58 -7.42 -6.46 -10.74
C THR A 58 -6.34 -5.47 -10.29
N TYR A 59 -6.56 -4.81 -9.16
CA TYR A 59 -5.59 -3.86 -8.62
C TYR A 59 -4.40 -4.58 -7.98
N ASN A 60 -3.25 -3.90 -7.99
CA ASN A 60 -2.08 -4.39 -7.27
C ASN A 60 -2.36 -4.34 -5.76
N PRO A 61 -2.02 -5.39 -5.00
CA PRO A 61 -2.22 -5.39 -3.56
C PRO A 61 -1.58 -4.18 -2.89
N LEU A 62 -2.23 -3.67 -1.84
CA LEU A 62 -1.62 -2.69 -0.96
C LEU A 62 -0.50 -3.39 -0.17
N VAL A 63 0.50 -2.66 0.28
CA VAL A 63 1.57 -3.23 1.09
C VAL A 63 1.50 -2.66 2.50
N ILE A 64 1.34 -3.53 3.49
CA ILE A 64 1.28 -3.17 4.90
C ILE A 64 2.40 -3.86 5.67
N ASP A 65 2.78 -3.29 6.81
CA ASP A 65 3.76 -3.91 7.69
C ASP A 65 3.09 -4.87 8.70
N LYS A 66 3.90 -5.42 9.60
CA LYS A 66 3.42 -6.37 10.63
C LYS A 66 2.37 -5.77 11.57
N ASP A 67 2.33 -4.45 11.70
CA ASP A 67 1.40 -3.72 12.56
C ASP A 67 0.28 -3.02 11.78
N PHE A 68 0.08 -3.39 10.52
CA PHE A 68 -0.94 -2.85 9.62
C PHE A 68 -0.71 -1.41 9.18
N ASN A 69 0.51 -0.89 9.32
CA ASN A 69 0.86 0.41 8.76
C ASN A 69 0.98 0.29 7.24
N LEU A 70 0.33 1.18 6.52
CA LEU A 70 0.32 1.15 5.05
C LEU A 70 1.63 1.75 4.53
N ILE A 71 2.41 0.93 3.81
CA ILE A 71 3.69 1.36 3.24
C ILE A 71 3.50 1.84 1.80
N ASP A 72 2.78 1.09 0.99
CA ASP A 72 2.55 1.41 -0.42
C ASP A 72 1.08 1.21 -0.77
N GLY A 73 0.56 2.11 -1.60
CA GLY A 73 -0.82 2.05 -2.07
C GLY A 73 -1.74 3.07 -1.41
N HIS A 74 -1.23 4.16 -0.87
CA HIS A 74 -2.06 5.18 -0.21
C HIS A 74 -3.11 5.77 -1.14
N HIS A 75 -2.81 5.98 -2.42
CA HIS A 75 -3.80 6.49 -3.37
C HIS A 75 -4.93 5.45 -3.58
N ARG A 76 -4.58 4.19 -3.77
CA ARG A 76 -5.58 3.11 -3.88
C ARG A 76 -6.42 3.00 -2.61
N TYR A 77 -5.78 3.10 -1.45
CA TYR A 77 -6.47 3.11 -0.17
C TYR A 77 -7.48 4.27 -0.09
N ASP A 78 -7.07 5.47 -0.49
CA ASP A 78 -7.95 6.64 -0.46
C ASP A 78 -9.16 6.45 -1.38
N ILE A 79 -8.96 5.85 -2.56
CA ILE A 79 -10.06 5.51 -3.47
C ILE A 79 -11.01 4.51 -2.81
N MET A 80 -10.47 3.44 -2.22
CA MET A 80 -11.27 2.42 -1.55
C MET A 80 -12.10 3.00 -0.40
N ARG A 81 -11.53 3.94 0.35
CA ARG A 81 -12.24 4.61 1.45
C ARG A 81 -13.40 5.48 0.95
N ARG A 82 -13.35 5.97 -0.27
CA ARG A 82 -14.45 6.71 -0.90
C ARG A 82 -15.56 5.79 -1.40
N MET A 83 -15.26 4.52 -1.61
CA MET A 83 -16.22 3.52 -2.07
C MET A 83 -16.90 2.90 -0.84
N GLU A 84 -18.07 3.43 -0.47
CA GLU A 84 -18.78 3.05 0.76
C GLU A 84 -19.04 1.54 0.90
N PHE A 85 -19.13 0.82 -0.21
CA PHE A 85 -19.38 -0.62 -0.21
C PHE A 85 -18.10 -1.47 -0.12
N PHE A 86 -16.93 -0.85 -0.11
CA PHE A 86 -15.65 -1.57 -0.14
C PHE A 86 -15.17 -1.80 1.30
N GLU A 87 -15.22 -3.04 1.77
CA GLU A 87 -14.94 -3.38 3.17
C GLU A 87 -13.58 -4.05 3.39
N VAL A 88 -13.09 -4.79 2.39
CA VAL A 88 -11.85 -5.57 2.51
C VAL A 88 -10.92 -5.25 1.35
N ALA A 89 -9.62 -5.41 1.57
CA ALA A 89 -8.61 -5.18 0.55
C ALA A 89 -7.59 -6.33 0.53
N ARG A 90 -7.10 -6.64 -0.67
CA ARG A 90 -5.97 -7.55 -0.82
C ARG A 90 -4.69 -6.81 -0.52
N VAL A 91 -3.84 -7.42 0.31
CA VAL A 91 -2.58 -6.81 0.73
C VAL A 91 -1.43 -7.81 0.65
N LEU A 92 -0.22 -7.26 0.55
CA LEU A 92 1.01 -7.95 0.90
C LEU A 92 1.40 -7.47 2.29
N GLN A 93 1.45 -8.36 3.26
CA GLN A 93 1.90 -8.02 4.60
C GLN A 93 3.35 -8.44 4.78
N VAL A 94 4.23 -7.48 5.03
CA VAL A 94 5.63 -7.77 5.31
C VAL A 94 5.81 -8.10 6.80
N ALA A 95 6.80 -8.96 7.09
CA ALA A 95 7.03 -9.48 8.44
C ALA A 95 7.79 -8.50 9.34
N ILE A 96 8.20 -7.35 8.84
CA ILE A 96 9.00 -6.36 9.55
C ILE A 96 8.26 -5.02 9.61
N SER A 97 8.72 -4.11 10.47
CA SER A 97 8.08 -2.79 10.60
C SER A 97 8.36 -1.91 9.38
N TYR A 98 7.45 -0.96 9.13
CA TYR A 98 7.62 0.00 8.02
C TYR A 98 8.92 0.79 8.14
N GLN A 99 9.35 1.10 9.36
CA GLN A 99 10.60 1.85 9.57
C GLN A 99 11.80 1.03 9.10
N THR A 100 11.82 -0.26 9.38
CA THR A 100 12.87 -1.17 8.92
C THR A 100 12.88 -1.26 7.39
N VAL A 101 11.71 -1.33 6.77
CA VAL A 101 11.60 -1.34 5.29
C VAL A 101 12.20 -0.07 4.71
N ILE A 102 11.83 1.09 5.24
CA ILE A 102 12.34 2.38 4.79
C ILE A 102 13.86 2.43 4.91
N ASP A 103 14.41 1.99 6.04
CA ASP A 103 15.84 1.99 6.29
C ASP A 103 16.59 1.08 5.30
N LEU A 104 16.05 -0.11 5.02
CA LEU A 104 16.62 -1.02 4.03
C LEU A 104 16.66 -0.40 2.63
N PHE A 105 15.61 0.33 2.25
CA PHE A 105 15.58 1.03 0.97
C PHE A 105 16.62 2.13 0.88
N LYS A 106 16.83 2.87 1.94
CA LYS A 106 17.88 3.91 1.99
C LYS A 106 19.27 3.31 1.84
N TYR A 107 19.51 2.14 2.43
CA TYR A 107 20.79 1.46 2.33
C TYR A 107 21.09 0.91 0.94
N ASN A 108 20.06 0.53 0.19
CA ASN A 108 20.18 -0.11 -1.12
C ASN A 108 20.00 0.87 -2.30
N SER A 109 19.85 2.14 -2.01
CA SER A 109 19.67 3.16 -3.05
C SER A 109 20.99 3.76 -3.51
#